data_30b3f1d1fcd7c7412b08bacaddf9e194
#
_entry.id   30b3f1d1fcd7c7412b08bacaddf9e194
#
_cell.length_a   1.000
_cell.length_b   1.000
_cell.length_c   1.000
_cell.angle_alpha   90.00
_cell.angle_beta   90.00
_cell.angle_gamma   90.00
#
_symmetry.space_group_name_H-M   'P 1'
#
loop_
_entity.id
_entity.type
_entity.pdbx_description
1 polymer ?
#
loop_
_entity_poly.entity_id
_entity_poly.type
_entity_poly.pdbx_seq_one_letter_code
_entity_poly.pdbx_strand_id
1 'polypeptide(L)'
;MGSRDKVLIVDDSELDRIALKKMLKDAYEIVEAVDGAGALRILESQKEFDAISAIILDLVMPQMDGFEFLREYRKVDSYRRIPVIVASVERDVKTEKACLALGARDFIGKPYDPQIVRFRVENAVRSSEQQLSRELRYRADYDMLTGIYNKTHFFEATRVLLKRHPEETYAFLRLDIEKFQLVNSFFGSSNGDGLLQYIAKEIRKFAGDTEQIAYGRIEADIFGICMPYRGEEAMLELVRYMRMRLGQYQLAFDVVPAIGIYVIRERDLSIDAMYDRANLAAKQCKGNYIENYAFYVDEMREDIVREQQIVNHMRHALDEEEFVLYLQPKYSLQDNRICGAEVLVRWAKPEGGMISPGEFIPIFERNGFITKLDYYVWEKTCKLIAE
;
A
#
# COMPACT_ATOMS: atom_id res chain seq x y z
N MET A 1 6.82 32.84 17.90
CA MET A 1 7.26 33.64 16.77
C MET A 1 7.65 32.66 15.69
N GLY A 2 6.83 32.51 14.63
CA GLY A 2 7.16 31.68 13.47
C GLY A 2 8.43 32.22 12.81
N SER A 3 9.32 31.33 12.40
CA SER A 3 10.47 31.66 11.56
C SER A 3 9.93 32.38 10.33
N ARG A 4 10.46 33.60 10.02
CA ARG A 4 10.13 34.27 8.76
C ARG A 4 10.68 33.41 7.63
N ASP A 5 9.91 33.26 6.55
CA ASP A 5 10.36 32.61 5.33
C ASP A 5 11.57 33.35 4.75
N LYS A 6 12.54 32.58 4.24
CA LYS A 6 13.77 33.14 3.65
C LYS A 6 13.64 33.27 2.14
N VAL A 7 14.18 34.36 1.60
CA VAL A 7 14.37 34.55 0.15
C VAL A 7 15.88 34.57 -0.14
N LEU A 8 16.35 33.67 -0.98
CA LEU A 8 17.71 33.63 -1.46
C LEU A 8 17.86 34.60 -2.67
N ILE A 9 18.69 35.61 -2.55
CA ILE A 9 19.04 36.55 -3.64
C ILE A 9 20.41 36.14 -4.16
N VAL A 10 20.47 35.86 -5.47
CA VAL A 10 21.68 35.41 -6.17
C VAL A 10 21.97 36.45 -7.28
N ASP A 11 22.93 37.32 -7.05
CA ASP A 11 23.30 38.41 -7.95
C ASP A 11 24.76 38.83 -7.61
N ASP A 12 25.60 39.08 -8.59
CA ASP A 12 26.99 39.52 -8.36
C ASP A 12 27.07 41.02 -7.99
N SER A 13 26.07 41.82 -8.40
CA SER A 13 25.96 43.24 -8.08
C SER A 13 25.53 43.46 -6.61
N GLU A 14 26.42 44.01 -5.79
CA GLU A 14 26.09 44.39 -4.41
C GLU A 14 24.93 45.37 -4.31
N LEU A 15 24.86 46.34 -5.28
CA LEU A 15 23.80 47.33 -5.33
C LEU A 15 22.43 46.68 -5.58
N ASP A 16 22.37 45.71 -6.47
CA ASP A 16 21.11 44.97 -6.77
C ASP A 16 20.68 44.12 -5.58
N ARG A 17 21.61 43.44 -4.90
CA ARG A 17 21.29 42.68 -3.65
C ARG A 17 20.76 43.62 -2.56
N ILE A 18 21.40 44.78 -2.34
CA ILE A 18 20.94 45.78 -1.36
C ILE A 18 19.53 46.30 -1.72
N ALA A 19 19.30 46.58 -2.99
CA ALA A 19 17.98 47.05 -3.46
C ALA A 19 16.88 46.03 -3.21
N LEU A 20 17.08 44.76 -3.61
CA LEU A 20 16.13 43.68 -3.40
C LEU A 20 15.92 43.39 -1.92
N LYS A 21 17.00 43.36 -1.12
CA LYS A 21 16.91 43.22 0.34
C LYS A 21 16.06 44.29 1.01
N LYS A 22 16.24 45.55 0.62
CA LYS A 22 15.44 46.68 1.11
C LYS A 22 13.96 46.53 0.79
N MET A 23 13.64 45.98 -0.40
CA MET A 23 12.27 45.75 -0.86
C MET A 23 11.57 44.61 -0.13
N LEU A 24 12.28 43.56 0.30
CA LEU A 24 11.71 42.30 0.80
C LEU A 24 11.88 42.10 2.31
N LYS A 25 12.77 42.79 3.00
CA LYS A 25 13.15 42.61 4.41
C LYS A 25 11.98 42.72 5.41
N ASP A 26 10.90 43.40 5.05
CA ASP A 26 9.74 43.54 5.94
C ASP A 26 8.91 42.24 6.02
N ALA A 27 8.92 41.47 4.92
CA ALA A 27 8.16 40.21 4.80
C ALA A 27 9.04 38.95 4.96
N TYR A 28 10.29 39.01 4.48
CA TYR A 28 11.19 37.85 4.40
C TYR A 28 12.52 38.09 5.11
N GLU A 29 13.16 37.01 5.57
CA GLU A 29 14.58 36.99 5.91
C GLU A 29 15.38 36.80 4.63
N ILE A 30 16.44 37.58 4.42
CA ILE A 30 17.21 37.54 3.18
C ILE A 30 18.52 36.78 3.37
N VAL A 31 18.76 35.80 2.51
CA VAL A 31 20.02 35.08 2.33
C VAL A 31 20.62 35.53 1.01
N GLU A 32 21.91 35.79 0.96
CA GLU A 32 22.61 36.34 -0.21
C GLU A 32 23.67 35.36 -0.73
N ALA A 33 23.74 35.25 -2.06
CA ALA A 33 24.84 34.62 -2.79
C ALA A 33 25.32 35.52 -3.90
N VAL A 34 26.61 35.49 -4.21
CA VAL A 34 27.22 36.34 -5.23
C VAL A 34 27.31 35.67 -6.60
N ASP A 35 27.06 34.37 -6.66
CA ASP A 35 27.07 33.56 -7.88
C ASP A 35 26.25 32.27 -7.70
N GLY A 36 26.05 31.54 -8.80
CA GLY A 36 25.30 30.29 -8.81
C GLY A 36 25.94 29.18 -7.94
N ALA A 37 27.28 29.14 -7.86
CA ALA A 37 27.99 28.14 -7.04
C ALA A 37 27.78 28.39 -5.54
N GLY A 38 27.78 29.67 -5.12
CA GLY A 38 27.41 30.06 -3.76
C GLY A 38 25.99 29.71 -3.41
N ALA A 39 25.06 29.93 -4.33
CA ALA A 39 23.65 29.56 -4.16
C ALA A 39 23.48 28.04 -3.99
N LEU A 40 24.14 27.21 -4.79
CA LEU A 40 24.08 25.74 -4.64
C LEU A 40 24.61 25.29 -3.29
N ARG A 41 25.75 25.83 -2.81
CA ARG A 41 26.27 25.51 -1.46
C ARG A 41 25.28 25.84 -0.34
N ILE A 42 24.53 26.95 -0.48
CA ILE A 42 23.47 27.29 0.48
C ILE A 42 22.34 26.27 0.44
N LEU A 43 21.93 25.85 -0.76
CA LEU A 43 20.88 24.81 -0.93
C LEU A 43 21.31 23.42 -0.47
N GLU A 44 22.61 23.11 -0.47
CA GLU A 44 23.15 21.85 0.06
C GLU A 44 23.08 21.78 1.59
N SER A 45 23.02 22.92 2.27
CA SER A 45 22.79 22.98 3.71
C SER A 45 21.33 22.73 4.04
N GLN A 46 21.00 21.57 4.60
CA GLN A 46 19.60 21.18 4.88
C GLN A 46 18.84 22.19 5.74
N LYS A 47 19.53 22.82 6.69
CA LYS A 47 18.94 23.86 7.56
C LYS A 47 18.51 25.09 6.79
N GLU A 48 19.34 25.54 5.85
CA GLU A 48 19.03 26.72 5.03
C GLU A 48 18.01 26.38 3.95
N PHE A 49 18.15 25.19 3.31
CA PHE A 49 17.23 24.71 2.28
C PHE A 49 15.79 24.64 2.76
N ASP A 50 15.54 24.13 3.98
CA ASP A 50 14.19 24.00 4.51
C ASP A 50 13.52 25.33 4.85
N ALA A 51 14.31 26.40 4.97
CA ALA A 51 13.82 27.74 5.28
C ALA A 51 13.64 28.63 4.02
N ILE A 52 14.20 28.25 2.86
CA ILE A 52 14.10 29.05 1.63
C ILE A 52 12.76 28.85 0.95
N SER A 53 12.00 29.94 0.80
CA SER A 53 10.68 29.95 0.15
C SER A 53 10.70 30.42 -1.30
N ALA A 54 11.74 31.17 -1.70
CA ALA A 54 11.93 31.60 -3.10
C ALA A 54 13.40 31.96 -3.38
N ILE A 55 13.80 31.89 -4.64
CA ILE A 55 15.11 32.33 -5.15
C ILE A 55 14.90 33.42 -6.15
N ILE A 56 15.61 34.55 -6.00
CA ILE A 56 15.74 35.59 -7.05
C ILE A 56 17.12 35.39 -7.64
N LEU A 57 17.21 35.15 -8.94
CA LEU A 57 18.41 34.74 -9.65
C LEU A 57 18.74 35.72 -10.78
N ASP A 58 19.91 36.36 -10.74
CA ASP A 58 20.46 37.03 -11.89
C ASP A 58 21.01 36.01 -12.92
N LEU A 59 20.94 36.40 -14.21
CA LEU A 59 21.44 35.53 -15.29
C LEU A 59 22.94 35.74 -15.55
N VAL A 60 23.44 36.96 -15.38
CA VAL A 60 24.80 37.29 -15.73
C VAL A 60 25.65 37.43 -14.47
N MET A 61 26.38 36.37 -14.14
CA MET A 61 27.23 36.33 -12.95
C MET A 61 28.57 35.63 -13.25
N PRO A 62 29.65 35.94 -12.51
CA PRO A 62 30.93 35.25 -12.63
C PRO A 62 30.87 33.81 -12.09
N GLN A 63 31.83 32.98 -12.46
CA GLN A 63 32.02 31.58 -12.07
C GLN A 63 30.89 30.63 -12.54
N MET A 64 29.68 30.79 -12.05
CA MET A 64 28.49 30.03 -12.45
C MET A 64 27.37 31.03 -12.76
N ASP A 65 26.98 31.11 -14.03
CA ASP A 65 25.89 31.98 -14.47
C ASP A 65 24.49 31.42 -14.09
N GLY A 66 23.45 32.24 -14.30
CA GLY A 66 22.09 31.82 -13.93
C GLY A 66 21.56 30.64 -14.75
N PHE A 67 21.99 30.48 -16.01
CA PHE A 67 21.61 29.32 -16.81
C PHE A 67 22.28 28.01 -16.32
N GLU A 68 23.55 28.09 -15.94
CA GLU A 68 24.27 26.97 -15.38
C GLU A 68 23.66 26.58 -14.05
N PHE A 69 23.34 27.57 -13.19
CA PHE A 69 22.64 27.33 -11.94
C PHE A 69 21.30 26.60 -12.17
N LEU A 70 20.45 27.04 -13.08
CA LEU A 70 19.17 26.42 -13.37
C LEU A 70 19.32 25.00 -13.89
N ARG A 71 20.36 24.67 -14.64
CA ARG A 71 20.64 23.30 -15.10
C ARG A 71 20.99 22.38 -13.94
N GLU A 72 21.86 22.82 -13.03
CA GLU A 72 22.25 22.04 -11.84
C GLU A 72 21.08 21.93 -10.86
N TYR A 73 20.39 23.01 -10.58
CA TYR A 73 19.21 23.07 -9.75
C TYR A 73 18.13 22.05 -10.19
N ARG A 74 17.91 21.93 -11.49
CA ARG A 74 16.90 21.02 -12.07
C ARG A 74 17.23 19.54 -11.87
N LYS A 75 18.51 19.16 -11.68
CA LYS A 75 18.93 17.78 -11.47
C LYS A 75 18.47 17.22 -10.12
N VAL A 76 18.20 18.09 -9.16
CA VAL A 76 17.82 17.72 -7.78
C VAL A 76 16.33 17.93 -7.60
N ASP A 77 15.57 16.84 -7.50
CA ASP A 77 14.10 16.88 -7.42
C ASP A 77 13.59 17.67 -6.20
N SER A 78 14.27 17.59 -5.07
CA SER A 78 13.90 18.34 -3.85
C SER A 78 13.99 19.87 -4.03
N TYR A 79 14.88 20.37 -4.89
CA TYR A 79 14.98 21.79 -5.12
C TYR A 79 13.80 22.36 -5.89
N ARG A 80 13.14 21.59 -6.75
CA ARG A 80 12.01 22.03 -7.59
C ARG A 80 10.82 22.59 -6.81
N ARG A 81 10.75 22.37 -5.50
CA ARG A 81 9.74 22.95 -4.62
C ARG A 81 9.94 24.44 -4.38
N ILE A 82 11.19 24.95 -4.52
CA ILE A 82 11.50 26.37 -4.29
C ILE A 82 11.36 27.11 -5.62
N PRO A 83 10.46 28.07 -5.78
CA PRO A 83 10.30 28.80 -7.04
C PRO A 83 11.51 29.69 -7.30
N VAL A 84 12.02 29.65 -8.55
CA VAL A 84 13.10 30.53 -9.02
C VAL A 84 12.48 31.64 -9.86
N ILE A 85 12.76 32.89 -9.49
CA ILE A 85 12.36 34.09 -10.19
C ILE A 85 13.62 34.70 -10.80
N VAL A 86 13.68 34.80 -12.10
CA VAL A 86 14.85 35.33 -12.81
C VAL A 86 14.80 36.87 -12.83
N ALA A 87 15.89 37.52 -12.43
CA ALA A 87 16.10 38.97 -12.57
C ALA A 87 16.94 39.23 -13.80
N SER A 88 16.50 40.06 -14.74
CA SER A 88 17.25 40.34 -15.97
C SER A 88 17.03 41.74 -16.48
N VAL A 89 18.09 42.30 -17.07
CA VAL A 89 18.02 43.58 -17.85
C VAL A 89 17.39 43.31 -19.21
N GLU A 90 17.67 42.17 -19.81
CA GLU A 90 17.17 41.79 -21.13
C GLU A 90 15.75 41.18 -21.03
N ARG A 91 14.79 41.84 -21.69
CA ARG A 91 13.43 41.33 -21.88
C ARG A 91 13.27 40.64 -23.24
N ASP A 92 14.28 39.84 -23.62
CA ASP A 92 14.18 39.09 -24.88
C ASP A 92 13.37 37.80 -24.67
N VAL A 93 12.39 37.61 -25.56
CA VAL A 93 11.48 36.43 -25.55
C VAL A 93 12.26 35.11 -25.63
N LYS A 94 13.43 35.06 -26.25
CA LYS A 94 14.25 33.84 -26.35
C LYS A 94 14.86 33.48 -25.01
N THR A 95 15.43 34.44 -24.29
CA THR A 95 16.00 34.29 -22.95
C THR A 95 14.92 33.84 -21.97
N GLU A 96 13.75 34.48 -22.00
CA GLU A 96 12.61 34.14 -21.17
C GLU A 96 12.15 32.68 -21.40
N LYS A 97 11.96 32.29 -22.68
CA LYS A 97 11.60 30.90 -23.01
C LYS A 97 12.65 29.87 -22.56
N ALA A 98 13.94 30.18 -22.70
CA ALA A 98 15.02 29.30 -22.29
C ALA A 98 15.03 29.07 -20.77
N CYS A 99 14.87 30.12 -19.98
CA CYS A 99 14.80 30.02 -18.52
C CYS A 99 13.57 29.27 -18.05
N LEU A 100 12.37 29.51 -18.62
CA LEU A 100 11.16 28.75 -18.33
C LEU A 100 11.32 27.28 -18.65
N ALA A 101 11.96 26.94 -19.77
CA ALA A 101 12.27 25.54 -20.11
C ALA A 101 13.23 24.87 -19.11
N LEU A 102 14.07 25.67 -18.45
CA LEU A 102 14.98 25.20 -17.37
C LEU A 102 14.35 25.22 -15.99
N GLY A 103 13.11 25.66 -15.85
CA GLY A 103 12.36 25.58 -14.58
C GLY A 103 12.23 26.90 -13.81
N ALA A 104 12.61 28.02 -14.40
CA ALA A 104 12.27 29.32 -13.81
C ALA A 104 10.75 29.47 -13.72
N ARG A 105 10.27 30.07 -12.64
CA ARG A 105 8.83 30.26 -12.40
C ARG A 105 8.29 31.58 -12.90
N ASP A 106 9.10 32.61 -12.81
CA ASP A 106 8.71 33.99 -13.17
C ASP A 106 9.95 34.88 -13.47
N PHE A 107 9.72 36.12 -13.88
CA PHE A 107 10.75 37.10 -14.24
C PHE A 107 10.53 38.43 -13.58
N ILE A 108 11.62 39.12 -13.23
CA ILE A 108 11.64 40.50 -12.76
C ILE A 108 12.59 41.29 -13.66
N GLY A 109 12.11 42.39 -14.24
CA GLY A 109 12.94 43.27 -15.03
C GLY A 109 13.75 44.26 -14.19
N LYS A 110 15.01 44.47 -14.56
CA LYS A 110 15.83 45.59 -14.04
C LYS A 110 15.58 46.85 -14.90
N PRO A 111 15.46 48.08 -14.35
CA PRO A 111 15.55 48.41 -12.92
C PRO A 111 14.32 47.93 -12.15
N TYR A 112 14.51 47.59 -10.86
CA TYR A 112 13.49 47.02 -10.01
C TYR A 112 12.41 48.02 -9.60
N ASP A 113 11.15 47.62 -9.80
CA ASP A 113 9.98 48.26 -9.18
C ASP A 113 9.62 47.54 -7.90
N PRO A 114 9.59 48.21 -6.72
CA PRO A 114 9.33 47.54 -5.43
C PRO A 114 8.00 46.84 -5.35
N GLN A 115 6.96 47.36 -6.00
CA GLN A 115 5.63 46.75 -5.98
C GLN A 115 5.60 45.47 -6.84
N ILE A 116 6.24 45.51 -8.00
CA ILE A 116 6.35 44.35 -8.90
C ILE A 116 7.18 43.25 -8.25
N VAL A 117 8.33 43.58 -7.66
CA VAL A 117 9.19 42.61 -6.98
C VAL A 117 8.42 41.90 -5.85
N ARG A 118 7.78 42.63 -4.94
CA ARG A 118 6.98 42.05 -3.85
C ARG A 118 5.88 41.15 -4.40
N PHE A 119 5.10 41.66 -5.36
CA PHE A 119 3.99 40.90 -5.94
C PHE A 119 4.44 39.60 -6.60
N ARG A 120 5.55 39.59 -7.35
CA ARG A 120 6.09 38.40 -8.01
C ARG A 120 6.58 37.38 -7.01
N VAL A 121 7.32 37.79 -5.97
CA VAL A 121 7.82 36.91 -4.91
C VAL A 121 6.65 36.31 -4.13
N GLU A 122 5.70 37.11 -3.67
CA GLU A 122 4.54 36.64 -2.94
C GLU A 122 3.70 35.64 -3.73
N ASN A 123 3.48 35.91 -5.04
CA ASN A 123 2.72 34.97 -5.89
C ASN A 123 3.48 33.69 -6.15
N ALA A 124 4.79 33.71 -6.33
CA ALA A 124 5.62 32.54 -6.52
C ALA A 124 5.61 31.65 -5.26
N VAL A 125 5.81 32.24 -4.08
CA VAL A 125 5.75 31.53 -2.79
C VAL A 125 4.38 30.92 -2.59
N ARG A 126 3.31 31.72 -2.67
CA ARG A 126 1.92 31.23 -2.48
C ARG A 126 1.56 30.09 -3.44
N SER A 127 1.96 30.20 -4.71
CA SER A 127 1.69 29.17 -5.71
C SER A 127 2.44 27.87 -5.39
N SER A 128 3.68 27.95 -4.90
CA SER A 128 4.48 26.80 -4.49
C SER A 128 3.88 26.13 -3.26
N GLU A 129 3.50 26.89 -2.24
CA GLU A 129 2.82 26.37 -1.03
C GLU A 129 1.50 25.66 -1.34
N GLN A 130 0.70 26.27 -2.25
CA GLN A 130 -0.55 25.64 -2.69
C GLN A 130 -0.30 24.33 -3.44
N GLN A 131 0.73 24.27 -4.28
CA GLN A 131 1.11 23.07 -5.00
C GLN A 131 1.59 21.99 -4.03
N LEU A 132 2.46 22.34 -3.09
CA LEU A 132 2.93 21.42 -2.04
C LEU A 132 1.77 20.91 -1.18
N SER A 133 0.88 21.81 -0.76
CA SER A 133 -0.30 21.42 0.03
C SER A 133 -1.22 20.45 -0.74
N ARG A 134 -1.41 20.67 -2.05
CA ARG A 134 -2.18 19.75 -2.90
C ARG A 134 -1.49 18.40 -3.02
N GLU A 135 -0.18 18.39 -3.21
CA GLU A 135 0.60 17.14 -3.32
C GLU A 135 0.58 16.36 -2.02
N LEU A 136 0.76 17.04 -0.87
CA LEU A 136 0.66 16.40 0.44
C LEU A 136 -0.72 15.81 0.71
N ARG A 137 -1.80 16.54 0.36
CA ARG A 137 -3.17 16.02 0.44
C ARG A 137 -3.36 14.81 -0.48
N TYR A 138 -2.88 14.89 -1.72
CA TYR A 138 -2.97 13.77 -2.64
C TYR A 138 -2.25 12.53 -2.10
N ARG A 139 -1.03 12.68 -1.56
CA ARG A 139 -0.28 11.59 -0.93
C ARG A 139 -0.95 11.05 0.35
N ALA A 140 -1.65 11.93 1.08
CA ALA A 140 -2.40 11.52 2.27
C ALA A 140 -3.61 10.64 1.92
N ASP A 141 -4.23 10.86 0.76
CA ASP A 141 -5.48 10.23 0.38
C ASP A 141 -5.31 9.09 -0.63
N TYR A 142 -4.31 9.16 -1.51
CA TYR A 142 -4.15 8.23 -2.64
C TYR A 142 -2.86 7.41 -2.56
N ASP A 143 -2.91 6.21 -3.13
CA ASP A 143 -1.73 5.39 -3.41
C ASP A 143 -1.01 5.95 -4.64
N MET A 144 0.27 6.30 -4.50
CA MET A 144 1.06 7.00 -5.52
C MET A 144 1.31 6.16 -6.77
N LEU A 145 1.29 4.83 -6.66
CA LEU A 145 1.50 3.94 -7.79
C LEU A 145 0.23 3.78 -8.63
N THR A 146 -0.89 3.57 -7.97
CA THR A 146 -2.14 3.17 -8.62
C THR A 146 -3.14 4.31 -8.81
N GLY A 147 -2.99 5.42 -8.07
CA GLY A 147 -3.86 6.59 -8.14
C GLY A 147 -5.29 6.36 -7.66
N ILE A 148 -5.55 5.26 -6.94
CA ILE A 148 -6.78 5.03 -6.18
C ILE A 148 -6.54 5.33 -4.70
N TYR A 149 -7.56 5.29 -3.86
CA TYR A 149 -7.39 5.57 -2.43
C TYR A 149 -6.32 4.65 -1.81
N ASN A 150 -5.52 5.21 -0.90
CA ASN A 150 -4.67 4.40 -0.02
C ASN A 150 -5.53 3.77 1.09
N LYS A 151 -4.93 2.87 1.90
CA LYS A 151 -5.62 2.16 2.99
C LYS A 151 -6.41 3.11 3.89
N THR A 152 -5.75 4.17 4.37
CA THR A 152 -6.34 5.11 5.35
C THR A 152 -7.57 5.81 4.79
N HIS A 153 -7.46 6.36 3.60
CA HIS A 153 -8.57 7.07 2.97
C HIS A 153 -9.68 6.11 2.51
N PHE A 154 -9.35 4.92 2.00
CA PHE A 154 -10.33 3.90 1.66
C PHE A 154 -11.17 3.49 2.88
N PHE A 155 -10.54 3.27 4.04
CA PHE A 155 -11.25 2.92 5.27
C PHE A 155 -12.17 4.07 5.73
N GLU A 156 -11.70 5.32 5.65
CA GLU A 156 -12.52 6.48 5.98
C GLU A 156 -13.67 6.67 4.99
N ALA A 157 -13.41 6.55 3.70
CA ALA A 157 -14.44 6.60 2.66
C ALA A 157 -15.50 5.50 2.86
N THR A 158 -15.08 4.28 3.21
CA THR A 158 -16.00 3.18 3.56
C THR A 158 -16.85 3.54 4.77
N ARG A 159 -16.24 4.09 5.84
CA ARG A 159 -16.99 4.54 7.03
C ARG A 159 -18.04 5.60 6.71
N VAL A 160 -17.66 6.59 5.91
CA VAL A 160 -18.58 7.64 5.45
C VAL A 160 -19.71 7.07 4.58
N LEU A 161 -19.36 6.16 3.68
CA LEU A 161 -20.31 5.48 2.79
C LEU A 161 -21.37 4.73 3.59
N LEU A 162 -20.98 3.90 4.54
CA LEU A 162 -21.89 3.13 5.39
C LEU A 162 -22.79 4.02 6.26
N LYS A 163 -22.28 5.17 6.72
CA LYS A 163 -23.09 6.16 7.47
C LYS A 163 -24.08 6.89 6.60
N ARG A 164 -23.78 7.16 5.33
CA ARG A 164 -24.68 7.84 4.40
C ARG A 164 -25.86 6.95 3.95
N HIS A 165 -25.65 5.64 3.94
CA HIS A 165 -26.65 4.66 3.48
C HIS A 165 -27.00 3.65 4.58
N PRO A 166 -27.65 4.08 5.69
CA PRO A 166 -27.88 3.22 6.85
C PRO A 166 -28.83 2.05 6.57
N GLU A 167 -29.72 2.20 5.61
CA GLU A 167 -30.75 1.19 5.28
C GLU A 167 -30.27 0.16 4.24
N GLU A 168 -29.15 0.43 3.56
CA GLU A 168 -28.65 -0.46 2.51
C GLU A 168 -27.63 -1.47 3.07
N THR A 169 -27.72 -2.73 2.66
CA THR A 169 -26.69 -3.72 2.97
C THR A 169 -25.50 -3.53 2.03
N TYR A 170 -24.29 -3.57 2.58
CA TYR A 170 -23.03 -3.46 1.84
C TYR A 170 -22.23 -4.74 1.97
N ALA A 171 -21.30 -4.95 1.03
CA ALA A 171 -20.27 -5.97 1.13
C ALA A 171 -18.90 -5.31 1.12
N PHE A 172 -18.00 -5.81 1.96
CA PHE A 172 -16.59 -5.51 1.95
C PHE A 172 -15.84 -6.64 1.26
N LEU A 173 -15.15 -6.32 0.16
CA LEU A 173 -14.38 -7.28 -0.61
C LEU A 173 -12.89 -6.99 -0.46
N ARG A 174 -12.11 -8.06 -0.30
CA ARG A 174 -10.66 -8.05 -0.35
C ARG A 174 -10.20 -8.86 -1.56
N LEU A 175 -9.51 -8.20 -2.47
CA LEU A 175 -8.89 -8.82 -3.64
C LEU A 175 -7.38 -8.89 -3.44
N ASP A 176 -6.79 -10.01 -3.74
CA ASP A 176 -5.36 -10.32 -3.63
C ASP A 176 -4.93 -11.10 -4.90
N ILE A 177 -3.69 -11.03 -5.28
CA ILE A 177 -3.20 -11.73 -6.46
C ILE A 177 -2.41 -12.97 -6.04
N GLU A 178 -2.85 -14.12 -6.54
CA GLU A 178 -2.14 -15.38 -6.32
C GLU A 178 -0.68 -15.27 -6.78
N LYS A 179 0.25 -15.57 -5.86
CA LYS A 179 1.68 -15.62 -6.14
C LYS A 179 2.26 -14.34 -6.77
N PHE A 180 1.75 -13.15 -6.41
CA PHE A 180 2.26 -11.86 -6.95
C PHE A 180 3.78 -11.70 -6.81
N GLN A 181 4.38 -12.27 -5.76
CA GLN A 181 5.84 -12.25 -5.58
C GLN A 181 6.58 -12.89 -6.76
N LEU A 182 5.99 -13.90 -7.42
CA LEU A 182 6.59 -14.52 -8.61
C LEU A 182 6.60 -13.56 -9.81
N VAL A 183 5.57 -12.68 -9.91
CA VAL A 183 5.56 -11.63 -10.95
C VAL A 183 6.80 -10.76 -10.82
N ASN A 184 7.08 -10.26 -9.62
CA ASN A 184 8.26 -9.43 -9.37
C ASN A 184 9.58 -10.19 -9.58
N SER A 185 9.63 -11.47 -9.16
CA SER A 185 10.85 -12.28 -9.24
C SER A 185 11.20 -12.67 -10.66
N PHE A 186 10.22 -13.03 -11.50
CA PHE A 186 10.46 -13.50 -12.87
C PHE A 186 10.43 -12.39 -13.91
N PHE A 187 9.61 -11.35 -13.70
CA PHE A 187 9.39 -10.31 -14.71
C PHE A 187 9.89 -8.92 -14.28
N GLY A 188 10.40 -8.80 -13.05
CA GLY A 188 10.89 -7.54 -12.49
C GLY A 188 9.79 -6.66 -11.90
N SER A 189 10.19 -5.74 -11.01
CA SER A 189 9.29 -4.85 -10.28
C SER A 189 8.45 -3.95 -11.18
N SER A 190 9.00 -3.52 -12.32
CA SER A 190 8.26 -2.67 -13.28
C SER A 190 7.02 -3.36 -13.86
N ASN A 191 7.08 -4.68 -14.11
CA ASN A 191 5.93 -5.45 -14.58
C ASN A 191 4.90 -5.67 -13.44
N GLY A 192 5.38 -5.87 -12.20
CA GLY A 192 4.50 -5.92 -11.03
C GLY A 192 3.77 -4.60 -10.81
N ASP A 193 4.48 -3.47 -10.91
CA ASP A 193 3.88 -2.14 -10.81
C ASP A 193 2.83 -1.91 -11.93
N GLY A 194 3.14 -2.32 -13.16
CA GLY A 194 2.20 -2.26 -14.29
C GLY A 194 0.95 -3.10 -14.05
N LEU A 195 1.08 -4.30 -13.46
CA LEU A 195 -0.06 -5.14 -13.09
C LEU A 195 -0.92 -4.46 -12.01
N LEU A 196 -0.32 -3.88 -10.97
CA LEU A 196 -1.05 -3.18 -9.91
C LEU A 196 -1.82 -1.96 -10.46
N GLN A 197 -1.22 -1.19 -11.36
CA GLN A 197 -1.87 -0.08 -12.05
C GLN A 197 -3.04 -0.57 -12.92
N TYR A 198 -2.87 -1.70 -13.60
CA TYR A 198 -3.91 -2.32 -14.40
C TYR A 198 -5.10 -2.76 -13.55
N ILE A 199 -4.86 -3.44 -12.42
CA ILE A 199 -5.91 -3.83 -11.46
C ILE A 199 -6.71 -2.61 -10.98
N ALA A 200 -6.02 -1.57 -10.55
CA ALA A 200 -6.65 -0.34 -10.09
C ALA A 200 -7.52 0.31 -11.17
N LYS A 201 -7.03 0.30 -12.42
CA LYS A 201 -7.78 0.80 -13.58
C LYS A 201 -9.06 -0.02 -13.83
N GLU A 202 -8.98 -1.34 -13.73
CA GLU A 202 -10.15 -2.20 -13.95
C GLU A 202 -11.16 -2.10 -12.80
N ILE A 203 -10.71 -1.98 -11.54
CA ILE A 203 -11.59 -1.69 -10.40
C ILE A 203 -12.32 -0.35 -10.60
N ARG A 204 -11.61 0.70 -11.00
CA ARG A 204 -12.19 2.02 -11.29
C ARG A 204 -13.23 1.97 -12.41
N LYS A 205 -12.97 1.22 -13.48
CA LYS A 205 -13.92 1.03 -14.57
C LYS A 205 -15.19 0.28 -14.13
N PHE A 206 -15.02 -0.75 -13.30
CA PHE A 206 -16.15 -1.50 -12.75
C PHE A 206 -17.00 -0.62 -11.83
N ALA A 207 -16.35 0.16 -10.96
CA ALA A 207 -17.05 1.08 -10.05
C ALA A 207 -17.81 2.20 -10.82
N GLY A 208 -17.27 2.65 -11.95
CA GLY A 208 -17.84 3.78 -12.69
C GLY A 208 -17.79 5.09 -11.88
N ASP A 209 -18.67 6.03 -12.23
CA ASP A 209 -18.77 7.34 -11.59
C ASP A 209 -19.82 7.35 -10.44
N THR A 210 -19.97 6.23 -9.71
CA THR A 210 -20.92 6.15 -8.59
C THR A 210 -20.26 6.50 -7.26
N GLU A 211 -20.98 7.28 -6.44
CA GLU A 211 -20.59 7.56 -5.05
C GLU A 211 -20.94 6.41 -4.08
N GLN A 212 -21.56 5.33 -4.58
CA GLN A 212 -21.97 4.19 -3.75
C GLN A 212 -20.90 3.10 -3.61
N ILE A 213 -19.76 3.25 -4.25
CA ILE A 213 -18.66 2.28 -4.19
C ILE A 213 -17.39 2.99 -3.72
N ALA A 214 -16.81 2.53 -2.63
CA ALA A 214 -15.46 2.93 -2.21
C ALA A 214 -14.47 1.83 -2.60
N TYR A 215 -13.27 2.21 -3.06
CA TYR A 215 -12.22 1.27 -3.41
C TYR A 215 -10.83 1.88 -3.19
N GLY A 216 -9.86 1.03 -2.84
CA GLY A 216 -8.50 1.48 -2.58
C GLY A 216 -7.51 0.33 -2.58
N ARG A 217 -6.23 0.69 -2.60
CA ARG A 217 -5.12 -0.23 -2.40
C ARG A 217 -4.75 -0.25 -0.92
N ILE A 218 -4.78 -1.41 -0.31
CA ILE A 218 -4.54 -1.55 1.13
C ILE A 218 -3.04 -1.69 1.40
N GLU A 219 -2.41 -2.66 0.74
CA GLU A 219 -0.97 -2.90 0.83
C GLU A 219 -0.53 -3.86 -0.29
N ALA A 220 0.73 -3.84 -0.67
CA ALA A 220 1.32 -4.74 -1.67
C ALA A 220 0.41 -4.96 -2.90
N ASP A 221 -0.14 -6.15 -3.09
CA ASP A 221 -1.08 -6.56 -4.13
C ASP A 221 -2.54 -6.68 -3.63
N ILE A 222 -2.83 -6.11 -2.45
CA ILE A 222 -4.14 -6.19 -1.81
C ILE A 222 -4.97 -4.94 -2.10
N PHE A 223 -6.15 -5.16 -2.64
CA PHE A 223 -7.14 -4.14 -2.92
C PHE A 223 -8.41 -4.36 -2.09
N GLY A 224 -9.03 -3.28 -1.65
CA GLY A 224 -10.31 -3.28 -0.96
C GLY A 224 -11.39 -2.63 -1.82
N ILE A 225 -12.60 -3.19 -1.77
CA ILE A 225 -13.78 -2.63 -2.43
C ILE A 225 -14.95 -2.73 -1.43
N CYS A 226 -15.67 -1.63 -1.21
CA CYS A 226 -16.93 -1.63 -0.46
C CYS A 226 -18.03 -1.17 -1.40
N MET A 227 -19.06 -2.01 -1.59
CA MET A 227 -20.13 -1.77 -2.54
C MET A 227 -21.49 -2.28 -2.02
N PRO A 228 -22.61 -1.79 -2.55
CA PRO A 228 -23.93 -2.29 -2.17
C PRO A 228 -24.06 -3.80 -2.43
N TYR A 229 -24.55 -4.53 -1.44
CA TYR A 229 -24.87 -5.95 -1.57
C TYR A 229 -26.27 -6.13 -2.13
N ARG A 230 -26.36 -6.57 -3.36
CA ARG A 230 -27.63 -6.84 -4.08
C ARG A 230 -27.87 -8.33 -4.29
N GLY A 231 -27.36 -9.16 -3.36
CA GLY A 231 -27.37 -10.61 -3.48
C GLY A 231 -26.06 -11.18 -3.96
N GLU A 232 -25.92 -12.48 -3.83
CA GLU A 232 -24.68 -13.21 -4.15
C GLU A 232 -24.29 -13.06 -5.63
N GLU A 233 -25.28 -13.16 -6.54
CA GLU A 233 -25.05 -13.07 -7.99
C GLU A 233 -24.40 -11.74 -8.39
N ALA A 234 -24.80 -10.62 -7.76
CA ALA A 234 -24.18 -9.32 -8.01
C ALA A 234 -22.72 -9.25 -7.57
N MET A 235 -22.36 -9.95 -6.50
CA MET A 235 -20.95 -10.08 -6.09
C MET A 235 -20.16 -10.94 -7.07
N LEU A 236 -20.75 -12.01 -7.57
CA LEU A 236 -20.14 -12.89 -8.56
C LEU A 236 -19.92 -12.20 -9.92
N GLU A 237 -20.71 -11.19 -10.25
CA GLU A 237 -20.46 -10.34 -11.44
C GLU A 237 -19.08 -9.64 -11.33
N LEU A 238 -18.75 -9.06 -10.18
CA LEU A 238 -17.43 -8.46 -9.97
C LEU A 238 -16.33 -9.52 -10.03
N VAL A 239 -16.51 -10.67 -9.40
CA VAL A 239 -15.55 -11.77 -9.41
C VAL A 239 -15.26 -12.22 -10.85
N ARG A 240 -16.32 -12.46 -11.64
CA ARG A 240 -16.20 -12.84 -13.07
C ARG A 240 -15.54 -11.74 -13.90
N TYR A 241 -15.94 -10.48 -13.68
CA TYR A 241 -15.33 -9.35 -14.35
C TYR A 241 -13.83 -9.28 -14.07
N MET A 242 -13.43 -9.29 -12.81
CA MET A 242 -12.01 -9.21 -12.44
C MET A 242 -11.21 -10.40 -12.99
N ARG A 243 -11.72 -11.62 -12.86
CA ARG A 243 -11.09 -12.82 -13.42
C ARG A 243 -10.87 -12.71 -14.94
N MET A 244 -11.90 -12.30 -15.66
CA MET A 244 -11.82 -12.12 -17.13
C MET A 244 -10.80 -11.04 -17.50
N ARG A 245 -10.81 -9.89 -16.80
CA ARG A 245 -9.91 -8.78 -17.11
C ARG A 245 -8.46 -9.13 -16.78
N LEU A 246 -8.21 -9.74 -15.62
CA LEU A 246 -6.86 -10.14 -15.23
C LEU A 246 -6.29 -11.24 -16.12
N GLY A 247 -7.10 -12.18 -16.58
CA GLY A 247 -6.69 -13.17 -17.59
C GLY A 247 -6.33 -12.58 -18.97
N GLN A 248 -6.71 -11.32 -19.24
CA GLN A 248 -6.31 -10.60 -20.46
C GLN A 248 -5.00 -9.82 -20.30
N TYR A 249 -4.45 -9.73 -19.07
CA TYR A 249 -3.17 -9.07 -18.85
C TYR A 249 -2.03 -9.95 -19.38
N GLN A 250 -1.23 -9.37 -20.28
CA GLN A 250 -0.21 -10.11 -21.02
C GLN A 250 1.02 -10.40 -20.13
N LEU A 251 0.95 -11.51 -19.40
CA LEU A 251 2.09 -12.14 -18.75
C LEU A 251 2.24 -13.59 -19.26
N ALA A 252 3.40 -14.19 -19.05
CA ALA A 252 3.65 -15.59 -19.45
C ALA A 252 2.89 -16.63 -18.59
N PHE A 253 2.14 -16.20 -17.57
CA PHE A 253 1.27 -17.06 -16.76
C PHE A 253 -0.02 -16.33 -16.40
N ASP A 254 -1.04 -17.10 -16.05
CA ASP A 254 -2.35 -16.56 -15.69
C ASP A 254 -2.31 -15.82 -14.35
N VAL A 255 -2.80 -14.57 -14.34
CA VAL A 255 -2.99 -13.78 -13.14
C VAL A 255 -4.35 -14.12 -12.56
N VAL A 256 -4.36 -14.79 -11.41
CA VAL A 256 -5.58 -15.22 -10.74
C VAL A 256 -5.81 -14.40 -9.48
N PRO A 257 -6.94 -13.68 -9.36
CA PRO A 257 -7.30 -13.03 -8.10
C PRO A 257 -7.83 -14.04 -7.10
N ALA A 258 -7.56 -13.85 -5.80
CA ALA A 258 -8.28 -14.47 -4.69
C ALA A 258 -9.16 -13.40 -4.04
N ILE A 259 -10.48 -13.63 -3.96
CA ILE A 259 -11.44 -12.61 -3.51
C ILE A 259 -12.20 -13.11 -2.30
N GLY A 260 -11.99 -12.45 -1.15
CA GLY A 260 -12.80 -12.66 0.05
C GLY A 260 -13.90 -11.63 0.17
N ILE A 261 -15.10 -12.06 0.49
CA ILE A 261 -16.30 -11.26 0.54
C ILE A 261 -16.92 -11.33 1.92
N TYR A 262 -17.04 -10.20 2.61
CA TYR A 262 -17.78 -10.08 3.85
C TYR A 262 -19.05 -9.26 3.62
N VAL A 263 -20.22 -9.87 3.78
CA VAL A 263 -21.51 -9.16 3.77
C VAL A 263 -21.69 -8.48 5.12
N ILE A 264 -21.77 -7.15 5.14
CA ILE A 264 -21.80 -6.34 6.36
C ILE A 264 -23.20 -6.46 6.99
N ARG A 265 -23.31 -7.36 7.96
CA ARG A 265 -24.53 -7.53 8.77
C ARG A 265 -24.45 -6.74 10.07
N GLU A 266 -23.26 -6.58 10.63
CA GLU A 266 -22.95 -5.89 11.87
C GLU A 266 -22.29 -4.55 11.56
N ARG A 267 -23.07 -3.46 11.63
CA ARG A 267 -22.58 -2.11 11.27
C ARG A 267 -21.71 -1.46 12.36
N ASP A 268 -21.79 -1.96 13.58
CA ASP A 268 -21.00 -1.47 14.71
C ASP A 268 -19.55 -1.96 14.69
N LEU A 269 -19.23 -2.88 13.78
CA LEU A 269 -17.86 -3.34 13.58
C LEU A 269 -16.97 -2.23 13.03
N SER A 270 -15.73 -2.22 13.48
CA SER A 270 -14.70 -1.39 12.86
C SER A 270 -14.43 -1.85 11.41
N ILE A 271 -13.99 -0.92 10.57
CA ILE A 271 -13.62 -1.26 9.18
C ILE A 271 -12.46 -2.27 9.13
N ASP A 272 -11.54 -2.21 10.10
CA ASP A 272 -10.47 -3.20 10.27
C ASP A 272 -11.05 -4.60 10.52
N ALA A 273 -12.05 -4.74 11.38
CA ALA A 273 -12.70 -6.02 11.61
C ALA A 273 -13.46 -6.55 10.38
N MET A 274 -14.06 -5.65 9.58
CA MET A 274 -14.68 -6.02 8.29
C MET A 274 -13.64 -6.50 7.30
N TYR A 275 -12.47 -5.82 7.24
CA TYR A 275 -11.32 -6.25 6.45
C TYR A 275 -10.81 -7.62 6.88
N ASP A 276 -10.66 -7.86 8.18
CA ASP A 276 -10.19 -9.13 8.72
C ASP A 276 -11.12 -10.29 8.33
N ARG A 277 -12.45 -10.10 8.39
CA ARG A 277 -13.43 -11.08 7.94
C ARG A 277 -13.28 -11.38 6.44
N ALA A 278 -13.18 -10.35 5.60
CA ALA A 278 -12.93 -10.54 4.17
C ALA A 278 -11.56 -11.22 3.91
N ASN A 279 -10.54 -10.92 4.72
CA ASN A 279 -9.25 -11.56 4.64
C ASN A 279 -9.30 -13.07 4.98
N LEU A 280 -10.10 -13.46 5.99
CA LEU A 280 -10.31 -14.86 6.31
C LEU A 280 -10.95 -15.62 5.14
N ALA A 281 -11.98 -15.03 4.54
CA ALA A 281 -12.62 -15.61 3.35
C ALA A 281 -11.64 -15.72 2.17
N ALA A 282 -10.83 -14.69 1.91
CA ALA A 282 -9.84 -14.74 0.83
C ALA A 282 -8.78 -15.84 1.05
N LYS A 283 -8.38 -16.10 2.30
CA LYS A 283 -7.44 -17.19 2.62
C LYS A 283 -8.00 -18.57 2.30
N GLN A 284 -9.31 -18.77 2.43
CA GLN A 284 -9.94 -20.07 2.13
C GLN A 284 -9.93 -20.43 0.64
N CYS A 285 -10.05 -19.42 -0.23
CA CYS A 285 -10.02 -19.67 -1.69
C CYS A 285 -8.61 -19.63 -2.30
N LYS A 286 -7.57 -19.25 -1.54
CA LYS A 286 -6.18 -19.27 -2.02
C LYS A 286 -5.76 -20.68 -2.45
N GLY A 287 -5.18 -20.78 -3.66
CA GLY A 287 -4.77 -22.05 -4.28
C GLY A 287 -5.89 -22.76 -5.03
N ASN A 288 -7.13 -22.29 -4.95
CA ASN A 288 -8.23 -22.82 -5.75
C ASN A 288 -8.40 -21.99 -7.03
N TYR A 289 -7.89 -22.51 -8.15
CA TYR A 289 -7.96 -21.84 -9.45
C TYR A 289 -9.34 -21.89 -10.10
N ILE A 290 -10.28 -22.71 -9.56
CA ILE A 290 -11.64 -22.86 -10.08
C ILE A 290 -12.57 -21.88 -9.32
N GLU A 291 -12.56 -21.97 -8.00
CA GLU A 291 -13.35 -21.12 -7.10
C GLU A 291 -12.41 -20.16 -6.38
N ASN A 292 -12.10 -19.07 -7.03
CA ASN A 292 -11.14 -18.07 -6.56
C ASN A 292 -11.80 -16.96 -5.70
N TYR A 293 -12.93 -17.27 -5.09
CA TYR A 293 -13.65 -16.40 -4.14
C TYR A 293 -14.26 -17.22 -3.00
N ALA A 294 -14.50 -16.56 -1.89
CA ALA A 294 -15.25 -17.13 -0.77
C ALA A 294 -16.03 -16.01 -0.05
N PHE A 295 -17.21 -16.37 0.46
CA PHE A 295 -17.95 -15.53 1.39
C PHE A 295 -17.52 -15.87 2.82
N TYR A 296 -17.35 -14.84 3.64
CA TYR A 296 -17.08 -15.03 5.06
C TYR A 296 -18.30 -15.63 5.76
N VAL A 297 -18.06 -16.66 6.54
CA VAL A 297 -18.98 -17.25 7.49
C VAL A 297 -18.30 -17.34 8.86
N ASP A 298 -19.07 -17.26 9.96
CA ASP A 298 -18.51 -17.18 11.31
C ASP A 298 -17.71 -18.44 11.70
N GLU A 299 -18.07 -19.58 11.13
CA GLU A 299 -17.36 -20.86 11.27
C GLU A 299 -15.87 -20.75 10.87
N MET A 300 -15.53 -19.92 9.90
CA MET A 300 -14.12 -19.69 9.49
C MET A 300 -13.26 -19.12 10.63
N ARG A 301 -13.86 -18.32 11.50
CA ARG A 301 -13.18 -17.79 12.69
C ARG A 301 -13.06 -18.85 13.77
N GLU A 302 -14.10 -19.61 13.96
CA GLU A 302 -14.11 -20.72 14.94
C GLU A 302 -13.06 -21.77 14.58
N ASP A 303 -12.93 -22.11 13.31
CA ASP A 303 -11.92 -23.06 12.82
C ASP A 303 -10.49 -22.60 13.12
N ILE A 304 -10.19 -21.30 12.96
CA ILE A 304 -8.87 -20.76 13.31
C ILE A 304 -8.61 -20.86 14.81
N VAL A 305 -9.59 -20.53 15.64
CA VAL A 305 -9.47 -20.64 17.08
C VAL A 305 -9.25 -22.10 17.48
N ARG A 306 -9.99 -23.03 16.86
CA ARG A 306 -9.88 -24.47 17.08
C ARG A 306 -8.50 -25.00 16.65
N GLU A 307 -8.03 -24.61 15.46
CA GLU A 307 -6.68 -24.95 14.99
C GLU A 307 -5.60 -24.48 15.99
N GLN A 308 -5.73 -23.24 16.45
CA GLN A 308 -4.77 -22.69 17.42
C GLN A 308 -4.82 -23.42 18.78
N GLN A 309 -6.00 -23.82 19.22
CA GLN A 309 -6.15 -24.65 20.44
C GLN A 309 -5.46 -26.01 20.28
N ILE A 310 -5.62 -26.64 19.11
CA ILE A 310 -4.96 -27.92 18.78
C ILE A 310 -3.43 -27.73 18.81
N VAL A 311 -2.91 -26.69 18.14
CA VAL A 311 -1.46 -26.40 18.10
C VAL A 311 -0.90 -26.12 19.50
N ASN A 312 -1.63 -25.37 20.31
CA ASN A 312 -1.17 -25.02 21.66
C ASN A 312 -1.12 -26.23 22.60
N HIS A 313 -2.03 -27.19 22.41
CA HIS A 313 -2.17 -28.36 23.31
C HIS A 313 -1.43 -29.63 22.83
N MET A 314 -1.05 -29.70 21.53
CA MET A 314 -0.53 -30.94 20.92
C MET A 314 0.70 -31.54 21.61
N ARG A 315 1.60 -30.71 22.19
CA ARG A 315 2.79 -31.19 22.89
C ARG A 315 2.41 -31.82 24.28
N HIS A 316 1.60 -31.08 25.02
CA HIS A 316 1.09 -31.52 26.29
C HIS A 316 0.29 -32.82 26.13
N ALA A 317 -0.55 -32.90 25.12
CA ALA A 317 -1.34 -34.12 24.82
C ALA A 317 -0.47 -35.34 24.50
N LEU A 318 0.71 -35.15 23.90
CA LEU A 318 1.65 -36.23 23.66
C LEU A 318 2.32 -36.69 24.97
N ASP A 319 2.72 -35.73 25.82
CA ASP A 319 3.40 -36.00 27.11
C ASP A 319 2.44 -36.65 28.12
N GLU A 320 1.18 -36.26 28.14
CA GLU A 320 0.12 -36.81 29.02
C GLU A 320 -0.60 -38.02 28.43
N GLU A 321 -0.10 -38.58 27.34
CA GLU A 321 -0.65 -39.77 26.67
C GLU A 321 -2.13 -39.68 26.26
N GLU A 322 -2.60 -38.48 25.88
CA GLU A 322 -3.96 -38.24 25.41
C GLU A 322 -4.25 -38.90 24.05
N PHE A 323 -3.21 -39.33 23.32
CA PHE A 323 -3.35 -40.07 22.07
C PHE A 323 -3.51 -41.58 22.37
N VAL A 324 -4.73 -42.06 22.14
CA VAL A 324 -5.09 -43.46 22.36
C VAL A 324 -5.17 -44.24 21.05
N LEU A 325 -4.81 -45.51 21.10
CA LEU A 325 -4.79 -46.38 19.93
C LEU A 325 -6.06 -47.23 19.88
N TYR A 326 -6.69 -47.22 18.71
CA TYR A 326 -7.78 -48.13 18.38
C TYR A 326 -7.30 -49.14 17.34
N LEU A 327 -7.67 -50.42 17.53
CA LEU A 327 -7.31 -51.49 16.60
C LEU A 327 -8.53 -51.86 15.77
N GLN A 328 -8.47 -51.63 14.46
CA GLN A 328 -9.50 -52.09 13.54
C GLN A 328 -9.09 -53.42 12.93
N PRO A 329 -9.79 -54.55 13.25
CA PRO A 329 -9.39 -55.85 12.79
C PRO A 329 -9.54 -55.98 11.26
N LYS A 330 -8.53 -56.62 10.65
CA LYS A 330 -8.53 -57.03 9.25
C LYS A 330 -8.81 -58.56 9.19
N TYR A 331 -9.79 -58.93 8.37
CA TYR A 331 -10.19 -60.32 8.18
C TYR A 331 -9.66 -60.84 6.82
N SER A 332 -9.10 -62.05 6.86
CA SER A 332 -8.83 -62.80 5.63
C SER A 332 -10.16 -63.28 5.04
N LEU A 333 -10.41 -62.95 3.77
CA LEU A 333 -11.60 -63.42 3.05
C LEU A 333 -11.53 -64.92 2.71
N GLN A 334 -10.31 -65.53 2.75
CA GLN A 334 -10.12 -66.95 2.50
C GLN A 334 -10.47 -67.82 3.70
N ASP A 335 -10.04 -67.40 4.90
CA ASP A 335 -10.11 -68.22 6.10
C ASP A 335 -11.14 -67.70 7.09
N ASN A 336 -11.76 -66.56 6.82
CA ASN A 336 -12.67 -65.83 7.70
C ASN A 336 -12.12 -65.65 9.15
N ARG A 337 -10.80 -65.37 9.22
CA ARG A 337 -10.07 -65.15 10.47
C ARG A 337 -9.42 -63.79 10.50
N ILE A 338 -9.20 -63.26 11.69
CA ILE A 338 -8.41 -62.03 11.86
C ILE A 338 -6.98 -62.32 11.41
N CYS A 339 -6.50 -61.58 10.41
CA CYS A 339 -5.13 -61.71 9.90
C CYS A 339 -4.24 -60.51 10.27
N GLY A 340 -4.78 -59.50 10.93
CA GLY A 340 -4.08 -58.31 11.37
C GLY A 340 -5.04 -57.24 11.88
N ALA A 341 -4.50 -56.08 12.20
CA ALA A 341 -5.30 -54.94 12.58
C ALA A 341 -4.66 -53.63 12.00
N GLU A 342 -5.47 -52.65 11.77
CA GLU A 342 -5.02 -51.29 11.49
C GLU A 342 -5.04 -50.47 12.78
N VAL A 343 -3.92 -49.80 13.05
CA VAL A 343 -3.80 -48.95 14.24
C VAL A 343 -4.30 -47.57 13.89
N LEU A 344 -5.33 -47.12 14.55
CA LEU A 344 -5.99 -45.85 14.35
C LEU A 344 -5.83 -45.00 15.60
N VAL A 345 -5.12 -43.89 15.50
CA VAL A 345 -4.97 -42.92 16.59
C VAL A 345 -6.24 -42.11 16.80
N ARG A 346 -6.57 -41.86 18.08
CA ARG A 346 -7.64 -40.95 18.50
C ARG A 346 -7.08 -40.03 19.57
N TRP A 347 -7.49 -38.78 19.58
CA TRP A 347 -7.09 -37.85 20.64
C TRP A 347 -8.21 -37.70 21.65
N ALA A 348 -8.04 -38.34 22.84
CA ALA A 348 -8.99 -38.30 23.92
C ALA A 348 -8.69 -37.13 24.85
N LYS A 349 -9.66 -36.24 25.08
CA LYS A 349 -9.48 -35.14 26.02
C LYS A 349 -9.67 -35.60 27.49
N PRO A 350 -8.88 -35.06 28.44
CA PRO A 350 -9.03 -35.36 29.86
C PRO A 350 -10.45 -35.03 30.39
N GLU A 351 -11.04 -33.97 29.87
CA GLU A 351 -12.39 -33.52 30.25
C GLU A 351 -13.53 -34.34 29.63
N GLY A 352 -13.21 -35.33 28.83
CA GLY A 352 -14.13 -36.11 28.03
C GLY A 352 -14.30 -35.60 26.62
N GLY A 353 -14.61 -36.54 25.69
CA GLY A 353 -14.71 -36.27 24.26
C GLY A 353 -13.44 -36.62 23.49
N MET A 354 -13.58 -36.69 22.15
CA MET A 354 -12.48 -37.03 21.25
C MET A 354 -12.36 -35.94 20.17
N ILE A 355 -11.13 -35.58 19.85
CA ILE A 355 -10.83 -34.79 18.64
C ILE A 355 -10.63 -35.75 17.48
N SER A 356 -11.31 -35.51 16.38
CA SER A 356 -11.24 -36.36 15.19
C SER A 356 -9.85 -36.32 14.53
N PRO A 357 -9.32 -37.44 14.05
CA PRO A 357 -8.11 -37.46 13.25
C PRO A 357 -8.15 -36.50 12.04
N GLY A 358 -9.31 -36.34 11.42
CA GLY A 358 -9.52 -35.37 10.34
C GLY A 358 -9.31 -33.92 10.74
N GLU A 359 -9.40 -33.60 12.04
CA GLU A 359 -9.13 -32.24 12.54
C GLU A 359 -7.64 -32.03 12.84
N PHE A 360 -6.96 -32.94 13.53
CA PHE A 360 -5.60 -32.69 13.99
C PHE A 360 -4.50 -33.19 13.05
N ILE A 361 -4.71 -34.27 12.29
CA ILE A 361 -3.68 -34.81 11.39
C ILE A 361 -3.24 -33.76 10.33
N PRO A 362 -4.15 -33.09 9.60
CA PRO A 362 -3.75 -32.08 8.63
C PRO A 362 -2.96 -30.91 9.25
N ILE A 363 -3.26 -30.55 10.50
CA ILE A 363 -2.55 -29.52 11.26
C ILE A 363 -1.14 -30.01 11.60
N PHE A 364 -0.99 -31.25 12.05
CA PHE A 364 0.28 -31.85 12.41
C PHE A 364 1.19 -32.08 11.21
N GLU A 365 0.63 -32.41 10.06
CA GLU A 365 1.36 -32.49 8.78
C GLU A 365 1.93 -31.13 8.38
N ARG A 366 1.10 -30.07 8.43
CA ARG A 366 1.53 -28.71 8.07
C ARG A 366 2.63 -28.14 8.99
N ASN A 367 2.60 -28.46 10.29
CA ASN A 367 3.56 -27.94 11.25
C ASN A 367 4.71 -28.93 11.59
N GLY A 368 4.74 -30.12 10.95
CA GLY A 368 5.77 -31.14 11.13
C GLY A 368 5.66 -31.97 12.42
N PHE A 369 4.61 -31.76 13.23
CA PHE A 369 4.41 -32.50 14.47
C PHE A 369 3.98 -33.97 14.23
N ILE A 370 3.48 -34.23 13.02
CA ILE A 370 3.05 -35.60 12.63
C ILE A 370 4.12 -36.63 12.84
N THR A 371 5.39 -36.33 12.58
CA THR A 371 6.52 -37.24 12.78
C THR A 371 6.66 -37.67 14.25
N LYS A 372 6.40 -36.75 15.20
CA LYS A 372 6.44 -37.12 16.65
C LYS A 372 5.28 -38.01 17.03
N LEU A 373 4.10 -37.73 16.48
CA LEU A 373 2.93 -38.58 16.69
C LEU A 373 3.15 -39.99 16.12
N ASP A 374 3.74 -40.12 14.93
CA ASP A 374 4.06 -41.40 14.30
C ASP A 374 5.00 -42.23 15.16
N TYR A 375 6.08 -41.64 15.68
CA TYR A 375 6.98 -42.32 16.59
C TYR A 375 6.27 -42.80 17.86
N TYR A 376 5.42 -41.97 18.44
CA TYR A 376 4.61 -42.33 19.61
C TYR A 376 3.68 -43.50 19.30
N VAL A 377 2.97 -43.45 18.18
CA VAL A 377 2.05 -44.53 17.74
C VAL A 377 2.82 -45.83 17.52
N TRP A 378 3.98 -45.79 16.88
CA TRP A 378 4.84 -46.98 16.66
C TRP A 378 5.32 -47.57 17.99
N GLU A 379 5.84 -46.75 18.90
CA GLU A 379 6.31 -47.20 20.21
C GLU A 379 5.20 -47.91 21.01
N LYS A 380 4.03 -47.23 21.09
CA LYS A 380 2.87 -47.77 21.78
C LYS A 380 2.35 -49.10 21.15
N THR A 381 2.34 -49.13 19.80
CA THR A 381 1.95 -50.35 19.07
C THR A 381 2.91 -51.49 19.31
N CYS A 382 4.23 -51.25 19.27
CA CYS A 382 5.21 -52.31 19.58
C CYS A 382 5.09 -52.82 20.99
N LYS A 383 4.83 -51.95 21.97
CA LYS A 383 4.57 -52.37 23.36
C LYS A 383 3.33 -53.28 23.47
N LEU A 384 2.23 -52.86 22.80
CA LEU A 384 0.97 -53.64 22.80
C LEU A 384 1.11 -55.01 22.15
N ILE A 385 1.98 -55.16 21.12
CA ILE A 385 2.20 -56.48 20.47
C ILE A 385 3.12 -57.37 21.33
N ALA A 386 3.98 -56.79 22.15
CA ALA A 386 4.90 -57.51 22.99
C ALA A 386 4.24 -58.06 24.28
N GLU A 387 3.12 -57.52 24.70
CA GLU A 387 2.23 -58.02 25.77
C GLU A 387 1.33 -59.15 25.26
#